data_b99349868450251848995971a8300d8d
#
_entry.id   b99349868450251848995971a8300d8d
#
_cell.length_a   1.000
_cell.length_b   1.000
_cell.length_c   1.000
_cell.angle_alpha   90.00
_cell.angle_beta   90.00
_cell.angle_gamma   90.00
#
_symmetry.space_group_name_H-M   'P 1'
#
loop_
_entity.id
_entity.type
_entity.pdbx_description
1 polymer ?
#
loop_
_entity_poly.entity_id
_entity_poly.type
_entity_poly.pdbx_seq_one_letter_code
_entity_poly.pdbx_strand_id
1 'polypeptide(L)'
;MEINDVGFIQGSKSSAKGVSYGVRANSSGTYKWKAQAPSQCVTYDACHDNATLYDQIIASTGLADYGERNSEAVKMNRLASAIIYTSQGISFTLAGEEMARSKDGDTNSYKSDPELNMIKWQNVVDYADVVSY
;
A
#
# COMPACT_ATOMS: atom_id res chain seq x y z
N MET A 1 -11.84 0.02 -7.78
CA MET A 1 -11.73 0.82 -6.54
C MET A 1 -11.23 2.19 -6.97
N GLU A 2 -11.92 3.22 -6.59
CA GLU A 2 -11.47 4.57 -6.88
C GLU A 2 -10.37 4.98 -5.90
N ILE A 3 -9.44 5.83 -6.32
CA ILE A 3 -8.31 6.28 -5.50
C ILE A 3 -8.77 6.92 -4.17
N ASN A 4 -9.98 7.48 -4.15
CA ASN A 4 -10.56 8.16 -2.99
C ASN A 4 -11.34 7.23 -2.04
N ASP A 5 -11.43 5.93 -2.33
CA ASP A 5 -12.16 4.99 -1.47
C ASP A 5 -11.42 4.75 -0.16
N VAL A 6 -12.16 4.87 0.96
CA VAL A 6 -11.63 4.58 2.30
C VAL A 6 -11.56 3.07 2.52
N GLY A 7 -10.35 2.56 2.74
CA GLY A 7 -10.07 1.15 3.00
C GLY A 7 -9.95 0.80 4.49
N PHE A 8 -9.49 -0.42 4.76
CA PHE A 8 -9.33 -0.94 6.13
C PHE A 8 -8.34 -0.11 6.96
N ILE A 9 -7.18 0.25 6.40
CA ILE A 9 -6.14 1.01 7.11
C ILE A 9 -6.56 2.44 7.46
N GLN A 10 -7.56 2.98 6.74
CA GLN A 10 -8.19 4.27 7.05
C GLN A 10 -9.41 4.14 7.98
N GLY A 11 -9.69 2.94 8.50
CA GLY A 11 -10.75 2.68 9.48
C GLY A 11 -12.06 2.13 8.92
N SER A 12 -12.13 1.75 7.65
CA SER A 12 -13.35 1.12 7.08
C SER A 12 -13.57 -0.28 7.63
N LYS A 13 -14.58 -0.43 8.50
CA LYS A 13 -14.96 -1.73 9.06
C LYS A 13 -15.54 -2.69 8.02
N SER A 14 -16.11 -2.18 6.94
CA SER A 14 -16.67 -3.01 5.85
C SER A 14 -15.61 -3.84 5.14
N SER A 15 -14.37 -3.36 5.12
CA SER A 15 -13.22 -4.03 4.50
C SER A 15 -12.59 -5.14 5.36
N ALA A 16 -12.89 -5.19 6.66
CA ALA A 16 -12.27 -6.13 7.61
C ALA A 16 -12.42 -7.60 7.20
N LYS A 17 -13.59 -7.97 6.67
CA LYS A 17 -13.83 -9.34 6.18
C LYS A 17 -12.88 -9.70 5.04
N GLY A 18 -12.70 -8.81 4.05
CA GLY A 18 -11.77 -9.01 2.94
C GLY A 18 -10.33 -9.17 3.43
N VAL A 19 -9.88 -8.29 4.32
CA VAL A 19 -8.54 -8.36 4.92
C VAL A 19 -8.36 -9.67 5.67
N SER A 20 -9.35 -10.14 6.47
CA SER A 20 -9.24 -11.39 7.22
C SER A 20 -9.07 -12.64 6.34
N TYR A 21 -9.59 -12.63 5.12
CA TYR A 21 -9.32 -13.69 4.13
C TYR A 21 -8.00 -13.47 3.40
N GLY A 22 -7.66 -12.22 3.08
CA GLY A 22 -6.40 -11.84 2.43
C GLY A 22 -5.18 -12.26 3.23
N VAL A 23 -5.14 -11.98 4.55
CA VAL A 23 -4.00 -12.35 5.41
C VAL A 23 -3.77 -13.86 5.51
N ARG A 24 -4.78 -14.67 5.15
CA ARG A 24 -4.68 -16.14 5.05
C ARG A 24 -4.47 -16.59 3.60
N ALA A 25 -4.07 -15.71 2.71
CA ALA A 25 -3.88 -15.95 1.27
C ALA A 25 -5.13 -16.59 0.61
N ASN A 26 -6.33 -16.25 1.06
CA ASN A 26 -7.58 -16.88 0.62
C ASN A 26 -7.57 -18.42 0.63
N SER A 27 -6.73 -19.06 1.41
CA SER A 27 -6.59 -20.51 1.48
C SER A 27 -7.58 -21.18 2.43
N SER A 28 -8.20 -20.42 3.34
CA SER A 28 -9.17 -20.91 4.32
C SER A 28 -10.53 -20.23 4.15
N GLY A 29 -11.58 -21.03 3.94
CA GLY A 29 -12.93 -20.53 3.66
C GLY A 29 -13.06 -19.96 2.24
N THR A 30 -14.17 -19.30 1.95
CA THR A 30 -14.44 -18.71 0.63
C THR A 30 -14.87 -17.26 0.76
N TYR A 31 -14.11 -16.37 0.12
CA TYR A 31 -14.46 -14.97 -0.07
C TYR A 31 -14.07 -14.56 -1.47
N LYS A 32 -15.04 -14.41 -2.38
CA LYS A 32 -14.89 -14.20 -3.82
C LYS A 32 -14.23 -15.37 -4.55
N TRP A 33 -13.06 -15.82 -4.10
CA TRP A 33 -12.32 -16.95 -4.66
C TRP A 33 -11.55 -17.67 -3.53
N LYS A 34 -10.99 -18.84 -3.84
CA LYS A 34 -10.22 -19.66 -2.89
C LYS A 34 -8.95 -20.18 -3.54
N ALA A 35 -7.80 -19.95 -2.91
CA ALA A 35 -6.54 -20.61 -3.24
C ALA A 35 -6.50 -22.01 -2.62
N GLN A 36 -5.87 -22.96 -3.30
CA GLN A 36 -5.65 -24.30 -2.75
C GLN A 36 -4.48 -24.34 -1.75
N ALA A 37 -3.51 -23.44 -1.95
CA ALA A 37 -2.37 -23.25 -1.04
C ALA A 37 -1.96 -21.78 -1.02
N PRO A 38 -1.40 -21.29 0.11
CA PRO A 38 -0.91 -19.92 0.21
C PRO A 38 0.09 -19.53 -0.89
N SER A 39 0.93 -20.46 -1.34
CA SER A 39 1.90 -20.26 -2.42
C SER A 39 1.31 -19.88 -3.78
N GLN A 40 0.00 -19.98 -3.93
CA GLN A 40 -0.73 -19.55 -5.14
C GLN A 40 -1.19 -18.09 -5.06
N CYS A 41 -0.89 -17.40 -3.96
CA CYS A 41 -1.38 -16.05 -3.71
C CYS A 41 -0.21 -15.08 -3.57
N VAL A 42 -0.25 -13.98 -4.33
CA VAL A 42 0.61 -12.82 -4.12
C VAL A 42 -0.17 -11.81 -3.30
N THR A 43 0.39 -11.37 -2.18
CA THR A 43 -0.20 -10.40 -1.28
C THR A 43 0.54 -9.07 -1.43
N TYR A 44 -0.19 -8.02 -1.82
CA TYR A 44 0.35 -6.69 -2.06
C TYR A 44 -0.74 -5.63 -1.89
N ASP A 45 -0.39 -4.40 -1.74
CA ASP A 45 -1.28 -3.23 -1.65
C ASP A 45 -1.10 -2.25 -2.82
N ALA A 46 0.08 -2.13 -3.38
CA ALA A 46 0.36 -1.33 -4.56
C ALA A 46 1.34 -2.04 -5.51
N CYS A 47 1.30 -1.67 -6.79
CA CYS A 47 2.24 -2.14 -7.81
C CYS A 47 2.63 -0.99 -8.76
N HIS A 48 3.24 -1.28 -9.90
CA HIS A 48 3.72 -0.25 -10.83
C HIS A 48 2.60 0.57 -11.49
N ASP A 49 1.39 0.00 -11.65
CA ASP A 49 0.21 0.71 -12.15
C ASP A 49 -0.57 1.35 -10.99
N ASN A 50 -1.33 2.38 -11.31
CA ASN A 50 -2.11 3.18 -10.37
C ASN A 50 -1.25 3.99 -9.39
N ALA A 51 -1.88 4.59 -8.39
CA ALA A 51 -1.20 5.37 -7.37
C ALA A 51 -0.35 4.49 -6.43
N THR A 52 0.73 5.04 -5.90
CA THR A 52 1.49 4.40 -4.83
C THR A 52 0.64 4.24 -3.57
N LEU A 53 1.03 3.39 -2.64
CA LEU A 53 0.32 3.23 -1.36
C LEU A 53 0.17 4.58 -0.63
N TYR A 54 1.26 5.34 -0.54
CA TYR A 54 1.23 6.63 0.18
C TYR A 54 0.28 7.63 -0.51
N ASP A 55 0.32 7.71 -1.84
CA ASP A 55 -0.60 8.57 -2.60
C ASP A 55 -2.07 8.15 -2.45
N GLN A 56 -2.36 6.85 -2.40
CA GLN A 56 -3.71 6.35 -2.12
C GLN A 56 -4.20 6.76 -0.72
N ILE A 57 -3.32 6.70 0.29
CA ILE A 57 -3.64 7.15 1.64
C ILE A 57 -3.95 8.65 1.64
N ILE A 58 -3.12 9.48 1.02
CA ILE A 58 -3.33 10.92 0.94
C ILE A 58 -4.62 11.25 0.19
N ALA A 59 -4.86 10.64 -0.98
CA ALA A 59 -6.07 10.86 -1.77
C ALA A 59 -7.34 10.52 -1.00
N SER A 60 -7.35 9.40 -0.28
CA SER A 60 -8.54 8.93 0.44
C SER A 60 -8.80 9.63 1.77
N THR A 61 -7.80 10.32 2.33
CA THR A 61 -7.90 10.95 3.65
C THR A 61 -7.83 12.47 3.62
N GLY A 62 -7.17 13.05 2.61
CA GLY A 62 -6.94 14.49 2.54
C GLY A 62 -6.03 15.05 3.66
N LEU A 63 -5.17 14.20 4.25
CA LEU A 63 -4.34 14.57 5.41
C LEU A 63 -3.20 15.52 5.08
N ALA A 64 -2.75 15.56 3.82
CA ALA A 64 -1.65 16.40 3.35
C ALA A 64 -1.72 16.57 1.83
N ASP A 65 -0.83 17.37 1.25
CA ASP A 65 -0.58 17.36 -0.17
C ASP A 65 0.29 16.15 -0.57
N TYR A 66 0.26 15.78 -1.85
CA TYR A 66 1.05 14.65 -2.36
C TYR A 66 2.54 14.89 -2.13
N GLY A 67 3.24 13.84 -1.71
CA GLY A 67 4.67 13.91 -1.41
C GLY A 67 5.02 14.53 -0.06
N GLU A 68 4.06 15.17 0.63
CA GLU A 68 4.28 15.71 1.97
C GLU A 68 4.17 14.65 3.06
N ARG A 69 5.04 14.75 4.07
CA ARG A 69 5.01 13.84 5.22
C ARG A 69 3.91 14.23 6.20
N ASN A 70 3.03 13.28 6.50
CA ASN A 70 2.01 13.41 7.54
C ASN A 70 2.09 12.22 8.51
N SER A 71 2.05 12.48 9.82
CA SER A 71 2.24 11.45 10.85
C SER A 71 1.15 10.38 10.86
N GLU A 72 -0.10 10.73 10.59
CA GLU A 72 -1.21 9.76 10.53
C GLU A 72 -1.15 8.94 9.24
N ALA A 73 -0.81 9.55 8.10
CA ALA A 73 -0.58 8.83 6.85
C ALA A 73 0.58 7.84 6.98
N VAL A 74 1.66 8.22 7.67
CA VAL A 74 2.80 7.33 7.97
C VAL A 74 2.35 6.12 8.81
N LYS A 75 1.51 6.31 9.82
CA LYS A 75 0.96 5.18 10.60
C LYS A 75 0.12 4.22 9.75
N MET A 76 -0.68 4.76 8.82
CA MET A 76 -1.47 3.95 7.89
C MET A 76 -0.57 3.17 6.92
N ASN A 77 0.49 3.80 6.38
CA ASN A 77 1.49 3.14 5.52
C ASN A 77 2.16 1.97 6.27
N ARG A 78 2.61 2.20 7.49
CA ARG A 78 3.20 1.15 8.35
C ARG A 78 2.22 0.02 8.63
N LEU A 79 0.95 0.32 8.91
CA LEU A 79 -0.07 -0.69 9.14
C LEU A 79 -0.31 -1.55 7.88
N ALA A 80 -0.34 -0.95 6.69
CA ALA A 80 -0.44 -1.68 5.43
C ALA A 80 0.75 -2.62 5.23
N SER A 81 1.98 -2.11 5.39
CA SER A 81 3.20 -2.91 5.30
C SER A 81 3.19 -4.07 6.31
N ALA A 82 2.79 -3.82 7.56
CA ALA A 82 2.66 -4.86 8.59
C ALA A 82 1.68 -5.96 8.15
N ILE A 83 0.54 -5.61 7.57
CA ILE A 83 -0.45 -6.58 7.07
C ILE A 83 0.17 -7.40 5.93
N ILE A 84 0.85 -6.77 4.96
CA ILE A 84 1.46 -7.47 3.83
C ILE A 84 2.54 -8.45 4.30
N TYR A 85 3.50 -7.99 5.11
CA TYR A 85 4.64 -8.81 5.54
C TYR A 85 4.29 -9.91 6.54
N THR A 86 3.17 -9.78 7.27
CA THR A 86 2.69 -10.83 8.19
C THR A 86 1.62 -11.72 7.57
N SER A 87 1.19 -11.46 6.35
CA SER A 87 0.24 -12.30 5.62
C SER A 87 0.88 -13.60 5.13
N GLN A 88 0.07 -14.62 4.95
CA GLN A 88 0.47 -15.84 4.24
C GLN A 88 0.52 -15.57 2.73
N GLY A 89 1.31 -16.36 2.02
CA GLY A 89 1.49 -16.24 0.59
C GLY A 89 2.85 -15.64 0.23
N ILE A 90 2.92 -15.08 -0.97
CA ILE A 90 4.12 -14.41 -1.48
C ILE A 90 3.93 -12.91 -1.26
N SER A 91 4.68 -12.31 -0.35
CA SER A 91 4.66 -10.87 -0.14
C SER A 91 5.32 -10.15 -1.31
N PHE A 92 4.67 -9.11 -1.82
CA PHE A 92 5.18 -8.24 -2.86
C PHE A 92 4.99 -6.79 -2.43
N THR A 93 5.99 -5.95 -2.65
CA THR A 93 5.94 -4.51 -2.40
C THR A 93 6.55 -3.74 -3.56
N LEU A 94 5.97 -2.59 -3.87
CA LEU A 94 6.53 -1.66 -4.84
C LEU A 94 7.80 -1.01 -4.27
N ALA A 95 8.90 -1.03 -5.01
CA ALA A 95 10.15 -0.40 -4.57
C ALA A 95 9.95 1.07 -4.17
N GLY A 96 10.39 1.42 -2.97
CA GLY A 96 10.21 2.74 -2.35
C GLY A 96 8.98 2.86 -1.44
N GLU A 97 8.11 1.86 -1.39
CA GLU A 97 6.95 1.84 -0.50
C GLU A 97 7.36 1.85 0.97
N GLU A 98 8.47 1.20 1.28
CA GLU A 98 9.12 1.19 2.60
C GLU A 98 9.60 2.57 3.07
N MET A 99 9.63 3.55 2.18
CA MET A 99 10.00 4.95 2.47
C MET A 99 8.92 5.94 1.97
N ALA A 100 7.66 5.51 2.01
CA ALA A 100 6.51 6.34 1.66
C ALA A 100 6.62 7.02 0.27
N ARG A 101 7.03 6.24 -0.75
CA ARG A 101 7.16 6.73 -2.12
C ARG A 101 5.88 7.37 -2.61
N SER A 102 5.99 8.60 -3.12
CA SER A 102 4.93 9.30 -3.82
C SER A 102 5.29 9.49 -5.30
N LYS A 103 4.29 9.46 -6.15
CA LYS A 103 4.31 9.91 -7.54
C LYS A 103 3.36 11.09 -7.74
N ASP A 104 3.22 11.93 -6.72
CA ASP A 104 2.42 13.14 -6.70
C ASP A 104 0.97 12.90 -7.16
N GLY A 105 0.41 11.72 -6.83
CA GLY A 105 -0.94 11.31 -7.18
C GLY A 105 -1.12 10.83 -8.63
N ASP A 106 -0.07 10.77 -9.45
CA ASP A 106 -0.16 10.27 -10.82
C ASP A 106 -0.46 8.75 -10.82
N THR A 107 -1.64 8.40 -11.33
CA THR A 107 -2.11 7.01 -11.42
C THR A 107 -1.68 6.29 -12.69
N ASN A 108 -1.02 6.99 -13.63
CA ASN A 108 -0.66 6.45 -14.95
C ASN A 108 0.71 6.95 -15.43
N SER A 109 1.69 6.89 -14.55
CA SER A 109 2.99 7.56 -14.66
C SER A 109 3.97 6.98 -15.69
N TYR A 110 3.57 5.96 -16.48
CA TYR A 110 4.50 5.25 -17.39
C TYR A 110 5.12 6.15 -18.48
N LYS A 111 4.47 7.27 -18.80
CA LYS A 111 4.95 8.29 -19.75
C LYS A 111 5.32 9.61 -19.08
N SER A 112 5.18 9.69 -17.77
CA SER A 112 5.50 10.88 -17.00
C SER A 112 7.01 11.08 -16.91
N ASP A 113 7.43 12.26 -16.47
CA ASP A 113 8.84 12.62 -16.33
C ASP A 113 9.61 11.57 -15.51
N PRO A 114 10.83 11.20 -15.92
CA PRO A 114 11.68 10.31 -15.14
C PRO A 114 11.86 10.73 -13.67
N GLU A 115 11.90 12.02 -13.37
CA GLU A 115 11.99 12.52 -11.99
C GLU A 115 10.81 12.10 -11.11
N LEU A 116 9.61 11.97 -11.69
CA LEU A 116 8.43 11.49 -10.97
C LEU A 116 8.56 9.99 -10.65
N ASN A 117 9.14 9.23 -11.57
CA ASN A 117 9.24 7.78 -11.47
C ASN A 117 10.47 7.28 -10.70
N MET A 118 11.49 8.13 -10.53
CA MET A 118 12.70 7.73 -9.81
C MET A 118 12.44 7.48 -8.31
N ILE A 119 13.27 6.66 -7.70
CA ILE A 119 13.26 6.47 -6.24
C ILE A 119 13.99 7.64 -5.60
N LYS A 120 13.28 8.41 -4.77
CA LYS A 120 13.83 9.53 -4.02
C LYS A 120 14.57 8.99 -2.78
N TRP A 121 15.85 8.65 -2.91
CA TRP A 121 16.64 8.02 -1.84
C TRP A 121 16.75 8.87 -0.57
N GLN A 122 16.54 10.19 -0.65
CA GLN A 122 16.46 11.05 0.54
C GLN A 122 15.34 10.59 1.49
N ASN A 123 14.28 9.97 0.98
CA ASN A 123 13.18 9.46 1.79
C ASN A 123 13.63 8.38 2.80
N VAL A 124 14.76 7.70 2.59
CA VAL A 124 15.33 6.77 3.59
C VAL A 124 15.62 7.49 4.90
N VAL A 125 16.04 8.76 4.83
CA VAL A 125 16.30 9.60 6.01
C VAL A 125 15.00 10.24 6.51
N ASP A 126 14.21 10.81 5.59
CA ASP A 126 13.02 11.59 5.95
C ASP A 126 11.89 10.71 6.52
N TYR A 127 11.88 9.43 6.16
CA TYR A 127 10.94 8.39 6.62
C TYR A 127 11.65 7.22 7.31
N ALA A 128 12.74 7.52 8.04
CA ALA A 128 13.54 6.48 8.71
C ALA A 128 12.71 5.61 9.69
N ASP A 129 11.65 6.15 10.25
CA ASP A 129 10.69 5.45 11.11
C ASP A 129 9.78 4.47 10.35
N VAL A 130 9.59 4.65 9.04
CA VAL A 130 8.91 3.68 8.17
C VAL A 130 9.88 2.58 7.76
N VAL A 131 11.08 2.98 7.32
CA VAL A 131 12.14 2.05 6.86
C VAL A 131 12.56 1.08 7.96
N SER A 132 12.62 1.54 9.22
CA SER A 132 13.06 0.74 10.37
C SER A 132 11.95 -0.10 11.01
N TYR A 133 10.71 0.09 10.61
CA TYR A 133 9.55 -0.60 11.16
C TYR A 133 9.42 -2.04 10.66
#